data_a1371374b89b2f7be206fabb0138b02d
#
_entry.id   a1371374b89b2f7be206fabb0138b02d
#
_cell.length_a   1.000
_cell.length_b   1.000
_cell.length_c   1.000
_cell.angle_alpha   90.00
_cell.angle_beta   90.00
_cell.angle_gamma   90.00
#
_symmetry.space_group_name_H-M   'P 1'
#
loop_
_entity.id
_entity.type
_entity.pdbx_description
1 polymer ?
#
loop_
_entity_poly.entity_id
_entity_poly.type
_entity_poly.pdbx_seq_one_letter_code
_entity_poly.pdbx_strand_id
1 'polypeptide(L)'
;MNDTTTHRIPAAIVARLIVLVKPMLPIMAAAIVMGVAGHFCATFITIFGGFAILTAAGLQSPLPTVGTAFGCILVFALLRGVLRYAEQASNHYIAFRLLALIRDKVFGALRRLTPAKLEGRDRGDLISLITADIEALEVFYAHTISPVCIAVLWAAG
;
A
#
# COMPACT_ATOMS: atom_id res chain seq x y z
N MET A 1 2.54 5.17 -39.41
CA MET A 1 1.15 4.74 -39.12
C MET A 1 1.14 4.28 -37.67
N ASN A 2 0.70 5.17 -36.78
CA ASN A 2 0.66 4.95 -35.32
C ASN A 2 -0.57 4.12 -34.97
N ASP A 3 -0.36 2.87 -34.65
CA ASP A 3 -1.39 2.02 -34.07
C ASP A 3 -1.25 2.06 -32.53
N THR A 4 -1.77 3.12 -31.91
CA THR A 4 -1.99 3.17 -30.47
C THR A 4 -3.22 2.34 -30.12
N THR A 5 -3.06 1.03 -30.11
CA THR A 5 -4.04 0.13 -29.50
C THR A 5 -4.05 0.41 -27.99
N THR A 6 -4.90 1.34 -27.59
CA THR A 6 -5.34 1.48 -26.21
C THR A 6 -5.96 0.14 -25.79
N HIS A 7 -5.19 -0.65 -25.09
CA HIS A 7 -5.62 -1.91 -24.50
C HIS A 7 -6.64 -1.57 -23.39
N ARG A 8 -7.91 -1.38 -23.78
CA ARG A 8 -9.02 -1.24 -22.81
C ARG A 8 -9.08 -2.56 -22.07
N ILE A 9 -8.64 -2.56 -20.81
CA ILE A 9 -8.79 -3.72 -19.93
C ILE A 9 -10.29 -4.02 -19.86
N PRO A 10 -10.75 -5.21 -20.30
CA PRO A 10 -12.19 -5.53 -20.27
C PRO A 10 -12.71 -5.42 -18.83
N ALA A 11 -13.83 -4.75 -18.64
CA ALA A 11 -14.46 -4.57 -17.32
C ALA A 11 -14.64 -5.90 -16.57
N ALA A 12 -14.80 -7.00 -17.30
CA ALA A 12 -14.84 -8.34 -16.73
C ALA A 12 -13.53 -8.79 -16.05
N ILE A 13 -12.36 -8.33 -16.54
CA ILE A 13 -11.06 -8.64 -15.92
C ILE A 13 -10.93 -7.84 -14.62
N VAL A 14 -11.27 -6.55 -14.65
CA VAL A 14 -11.27 -5.68 -13.46
C VAL A 14 -12.19 -6.24 -12.38
N ALA A 15 -13.41 -6.65 -12.75
CA ALA A 15 -14.35 -7.25 -11.81
C ALA A 15 -13.80 -8.54 -11.17
N ARG A 16 -13.14 -9.40 -11.95
CA ARG A 16 -12.49 -10.62 -11.41
C ARG A 16 -11.32 -10.31 -10.48
N LEU A 17 -10.54 -9.27 -10.76
CA LEU A 17 -9.46 -8.82 -9.89
C LEU A 17 -10.03 -8.26 -8.56
N ILE A 18 -11.10 -7.48 -8.61
CA ILE A 18 -11.78 -6.98 -7.41
C ILE A 18 -12.30 -8.12 -6.54
N VAL A 19 -12.92 -9.14 -7.13
CA VAL A 19 -13.38 -10.33 -6.39
C VAL A 19 -12.22 -11.07 -5.72
N LEU A 20 -11.05 -11.10 -6.36
CA LEU A 20 -9.85 -11.74 -5.81
C LEU A 20 -9.31 -11.00 -4.58
N VAL A 21 -9.47 -9.68 -4.53
CA VAL A 21 -9.02 -8.82 -3.41
C VAL A 21 -10.02 -8.80 -2.25
N LYS A 22 -11.29 -9.19 -2.49
CA LYS A 22 -12.36 -9.14 -1.49
C LYS A 22 -12.00 -9.73 -0.12
N PRO A 23 -11.34 -10.89 0.02
CA PRO A 23 -10.96 -11.45 1.31
C PRO A 23 -9.88 -10.63 2.03
N MET A 24 -9.20 -9.70 1.34
CA MET A 24 -8.13 -8.86 1.89
C MET A 24 -8.59 -7.46 2.28
N LEU A 25 -9.85 -7.10 1.95
CA LEU A 25 -10.43 -5.79 2.27
C LEU A 25 -10.29 -5.38 3.75
N PRO A 26 -10.50 -6.26 4.76
CA PRO A 26 -10.34 -5.85 6.15
C PRO A 26 -8.89 -5.49 6.50
N ILE A 27 -7.91 -6.19 5.96
CA ILE A 27 -6.49 -5.90 6.19
C ILE A 27 -6.12 -4.59 5.47
N MET A 28 -6.65 -4.37 4.26
CA MET A 28 -6.47 -3.13 3.51
C MET A 28 -7.08 -1.93 4.25
N ALA A 29 -8.28 -2.07 4.80
CA ALA A 29 -8.90 -1.03 5.62
C ALA A 29 -8.07 -0.73 6.87
N ALA A 30 -7.55 -1.75 7.56
CA ALA A 30 -6.66 -1.58 8.71
C ALA A 30 -5.37 -0.84 8.33
N ALA A 31 -4.74 -1.19 7.19
CA ALA A 31 -3.55 -0.49 6.70
C ALA A 31 -3.83 0.99 6.41
N ILE A 32 -4.95 1.31 5.78
CA ILE A 32 -5.36 2.70 5.51
C ILE A 32 -5.59 3.47 6.81
N VAL A 33 -6.29 2.89 7.79
CA VAL A 33 -6.52 3.52 9.10
C VAL A 33 -5.19 3.78 9.82
N MET A 34 -4.27 2.82 9.82
CA MET A 34 -2.94 3.00 10.41
C MET A 34 -2.14 4.09 9.70
N GLY A 35 -2.22 4.17 8.37
CA GLY A 35 -1.57 5.22 7.58
C GLY A 35 -2.12 6.62 7.91
N VAL A 36 -3.44 6.77 7.96
CA VAL A 36 -4.09 8.04 8.34
C VAL A 36 -3.72 8.43 9.77
N ALA A 37 -3.78 7.50 10.74
CA ALA A 37 -3.35 7.75 12.11
C ALA A 37 -1.87 8.16 12.20
N GLY A 38 -1.01 7.57 11.38
CA GLY A 38 0.40 7.96 11.26
C GLY A 38 0.59 9.40 10.76
N HIS A 39 -0.27 9.87 9.85
CA HIS A 39 -0.27 11.26 9.39
C HIS A 39 -0.73 12.24 10.49
N PHE A 40 -1.76 11.89 11.27
CA PHE A 40 -2.14 12.68 12.45
C PHE A 40 -0.99 12.79 13.45
N CYS A 41 -0.28 11.70 13.73
CA CYS A 41 0.91 11.75 14.58
C CYS A 41 1.97 12.72 14.02
N ALA A 42 2.19 12.74 12.70
CA ALA A 42 3.13 13.67 12.05
C ALA A 42 2.72 15.12 12.27
N THR A 43 1.43 15.44 12.12
CA THR A 43 0.89 16.79 12.35
C THR A 43 1.06 17.22 13.81
N PHE A 44 0.78 16.34 14.77
CA PHE A 44 1.01 16.63 16.18
C PHE A 44 2.49 16.86 16.51
N ILE A 45 3.41 16.10 15.91
CA ILE A 45 4.85 16.35 16.07
C ILE A 45 5.21 17.77 15.61
N THR A 46 4.66 18.21 14.48
CA THR A 46 4.91 19.57 13.97
C THR A 46 4.31 20.64 14.89
N ILE A 47 3.08 20.45 15.39
CA ILE A 47 2.40 21.35 16.32
C ILE A 47 3.19 21.50 17.63
N PHE A 48 3.57 20.37 18.23
CA PHE A 48 4.37 20.39 19.47
C PHE A 48 5.78 20.96 19.25
N GLY A 49 6.36 20.77 18.07
CA GLY A 49 7.59 21.44 17.68
C GLY A 49 7.46 22.96 17.65
N GLY A 50 6.35 23.47 17.09
CA GLY A 50 6.01 24.90 17.14
C GLY A 50 5.85 25.42 18.56
N PHE A 51 5.13 24.69 19.43
CA PHE A 51 4.98 25.04 20.84
C PHE A 51 6.31 25.03 21.59
N ALA A 52 7.20 24.09 21.30
CA ALA A 52 8.54 24.07 21.90
C ALA A 52 9.34 25.33 21.58
N ILE A 53 9.28 25.78 20.32
CA ILE A 53 9.93 27.02 19.88
C ILE A 53 9.34 28.25 20.58
N LEU A 54 8.01 28.38 20.66
CA LEU A 54 7.35 29.48 21.37
C LEU A 54 7.76 29.53 22.84
N THR A 55 7.75 28.36 23.52
CA THR A 55 8.15 28.27 24.93
C THR A 55 9.62 28.63 25.12
N ALA A 56 10.52 28.18 24.23
CA ALA A 56 11.94 28.51 24.27
C ALA A 56 12.21 30.00 24.03
N ALA A 57 11.38 30.65 23.22
CA ALA A 57 11.45 32.10 22.95
C ALA A 57 10.84 32.96 24.07
N GLY A 58 10.30 32.36 25.13
CA GLY A 58 9.63 33.09 26.21
C GLY A 58 8.26 33.68 25.82
N LEU A 59 7.68 33.21 24.72
CA LEU A 59 6.36 33.60 24.26
C LEU A 59 5.27 32.73 24.92
N GLN A 60 4.02 33.24 24.92
CA GLN A 60 2.90 32.45 25.45
C GLN A 60 2.72 31.17 24.63
N SER A 61 2.75 30.04 25.34
CA SER A 61 2.58 28.71 24.77
C SER A 61 1.57 27.92 25.60
N PRO A 62 0.75 27.04 24.99
CA PRO A 62 -0.13 26.11 25.71
C PRO A 62 0.63 25.12 26.60
N LEU A 63 1.93 24.91 26.35
CA LEU A 63 2.75 23.97 27.10
C LEU A 63 3.60 24.70 28.15
N PRO A 64 3.67 24.13 29.37
CA PRO A 64 4.36 24.79 30.50
C PRO A 64 5.88 24.80 30.35
N THR A 65 6.47 23.82 29.70
CA THR A 65 7.92 23.69 29.55
C THR A 65 8.31 23.07 28.19
N VAL A 66 9.55 23.36 27.77
CA VAL A 66 10.13 22.72 26.56
C VAL A 66 10.23 21.19 26.76
N GLY A 67 10.47 20.72 27.99
CA GLY A 67 10.53 19.29 28.31
C GLY A 67 9.22 18.56 28.07
N THR A 68 8.07 19.18 28.37
CA THR A 68 6.75 18.60 28.06
C THR A 68 6.51 18.52 26.55
N ALA A 69 6.90 19.54 25.80
CA ALA A 69 6.81 19.51 24.35
C ALA A 69 7.65 18.37 23.77
N PHE A 70 8.88 18.22 24.23
CA PHE A 70 9.77 17.15 23.80
C PHE A 70 9.23 15.76 24.14
N GLY A 71 8.67 15.59 25.34
CA GLY A 71 8.00 14.34 25.74
C GLY A 71 6.84 13.96 24.81
N CYS A 72 5.98 14.94 24.46
CA CYS A 72 4.90 14.73 23.49
C CYS A 72 5.43 14.35 22.11
N ILE A 73 6.44 15.06 21.60
CA ILE A 73 7.09 14.75 20.31
C ILE A 73 7.61 13.32 20.30
N LEU A 74 8.30 12.90 21.38
CA LEU A 74 8.85 11.56 21.49
C LEU A 74 7.75 10.48 21.43
N VAL A 75 6.65 10.66 22.18
CA VAL A 75 5.53 9.73 22.18
C VAL A 75 4.90 9.63 20.79
N PHE A 76 4.59 10.76 20.14
CA PHE A 76 4.00 10.75 18.81
C PHE A 76 4.97 10.21 17.73
N ALA A 77 6.28 10.44 17.87
CA ALA A 77 7.28 9.89 16.96
C ALA A 77 7.38 8.36 17.06
N LEU A 78 7.38 7.81 18.26
CA LEU A 78 7.37 6.36 18.49
C LEU A 78 6.09 5.73 17.95
N LEU A 79 4.94 6.32 18.28
CA LEU A 79 3.64 5.84 17.80
C LEU A 79 3.56 5.86 16.26
N ARG A 80 4.04 6.94 15.63
CA ARG A 80 4.13 7.06 14.17
C ARG A 80 4.99 5.96 13.56
N GLY A 81 6.15 5.67 14.18
CA GLY A 81 7.04 4.61 13.73
C GLY A 81 6.36 3.24 13.74
N VAL A 82 5.68 2.89 14.82
CA VAL A 82 4.91 1.64 14.96
C VAL A 82 3.77 1.56 13.94
N LEU A 83 2.98 2.64 13.80
CA LEU A 83 1.87 2.70 12.84
C LEU A 83 2.37 2.55 11.40
N ARG A 84 3.47 3.21 11.06
CA ARG A 84 4.08 3.13 9.73
C ARG A 84 4.61 1.74 9.43
N TYR A 85 5.25 1.10 10.41
CA TYR A 85 5.68 -0.29 10.27
C TYR A 85 4.51 -1.24 10.04
N ALA A 86 3.45 -1.12 10.85
CA ALA A 86 2.27 -1.97 10.75
C ALA A 86 1.51 -1.76 9.42
N GLU A 87 1.41 -0.52 8.92
CA GLU A 87 0.87 -0.20 7.60
C GLU A 87 1.67 -0.90 6.51
N GLN A 88 3.00 -0.75 6.50
CA GLN A 88 3.86 -1.35 5.49
C GLN A 88 3.83 -2.89 5.54
N ALA A 89 3.90 -3.47 6.73
CA ALA A 89 3.79 -4.92 6.91
C ALA A 89 2.45 -5.47 6.37
N SER A 90 1.35 -4.75 6.60
CA SER A 90 0.03 -5.09 6.07
C SER A 90 -0.01 -5.03 4.55
N ASN A 91 0.57 -3.98 3.94
CA ASN A 91 0.63 -3.82 2.49
C ASN A 91 1.46 -4.95 1.83
N HIS A 92 2.61 -5.30 2.40
CA HIS A 92 3.41 -6.43 1.92
C HIS A 92 2.69 -7.77 2.08
N TYR A 93 2.01 -7.98 3.22
CA TYR A 93 1.22 -9.19 3.42
C TYR A 93 0.13 -9.35 2.35
N ILE A 94 -0.60 -8.27 2.03
CA ILE A 94 -1.62 -8.27 0.98
C ILE A 94 -1.00 -8.61 -0.37
N ALA A 95 0.12 -7.97 -0.72
CA ALA A 95 0.83 -8.18 -1.98
C ALA A 95 1.28 -9.64 -2.14
N PHE A 96 1.95 -10.22 -1.14
CA PHE A 96 2.39 -11.62 -1.18
C PHE A 96 1.23 -12.61 -1.22
N ARG A 97 0.15 -12.34 -0.50
CA ARG A 97 -1.04 -13.19 -0.53
C ARG A 97 -1.73 -13.17 -1.89
N LEU A 98 -1.82 -11.99 -2.50
CA LEU A 98 -2.37 -11.82 -3.85
C LEU A 98 -1.50 -12.53 -4.89
N LEU A 99 -0.18 -12.38 -4.79
CA LEU A 99 0.80 -13.05 -5.63
C LEU A 99 0.62 -14.58 -5.58
N ALA A 100 0.52 -15.15 -4.38
CA ALA A 100 0.29 -16.59 -4.20
C ALA A 100 -1.02 -17.06 -4.86
N LEU A 101 -2.12 -16.30 -4.68
CA LEU A 101 -3.42 -16.62 -5.27
C LEU A 101 -3.41 -16.55 -6.81
N ILE A 102 -2.72 -15.57 -7.38
CA ILE A 102 -2.59 -15.44 -8.84
C ILE A 102 -1.74 -16.58 -9.39
N ARG A 103 -0.61 -16.87 -8.73
CA ARG A 103 0.27 -17.97 -9.10
C ARG A 103 -0.48 -19.30 -9.12
N ASP A 104 -1.22 -19.63 -8.10
CA ASP A 104 -2.02 -20.87 -8.03
C ASP A 104 -3.04 -20.97 -9.16
N LYS A 105 -3.74 -19.85 -9.48
CA LYS A 105 -4.71 -19.81 -10.58
C LYS A 105 -4.05 -19.99 -11.94
N VAL A 106 -2.91 -19.33 -12.17
CA VAL A 106 -2.15 -19.42 -13.42
C VAL A 106 -1.62 -20.85 -13.61
N PHE A 107 -0.98 -21.44 -12.58
CA PHE A 107 -0.51 -22.81 -12.66
C PHE A 107 -1.65 -23.82 -12.82
N GLY A 108 -2.79 -23.60 -12.17
CA GLY A 108 -4.00 -24.40 -12.36
C GLY A 108 -4.53 -24.34 -13.81
N ALA A 109 -4.50 -23.17 -14.43
CA ALA A 109 -4.90 -22.99 -15.81
C ALA A 109 -3.89 -23.64 -16.78
N LEU A 110 -2.59 -23.45 -16.57
CA LEU A 110 -1.54 -24.10 -17.37
C LEU A 110 -1.63 -25.61 -17.30
N ARG A 111 -1.85 -26.20 -16.12
CA ARG A 111 -1.99 -27.64 -15.94
C ARG A 111 -3.17 -28.22 -16.71
N ARG A 112 -4.25 -27.47 -16.91
CA ARG A 112 -5.43 -27.87 -17.69
C ARG A 112 -5.21 -27.75 -19.20
N LEU A 113 -4.28 -26.91 -19.63
CA LEU A 113 -3.99 -26.64 -21.05
C LEU A 113 -2.91 -27.58 -21.62
N THR A 114 -2.19 -28.31 -20.77
CA THR A 114 -1.18 -29.31 -21.18
C THR A 114 -1.83 -30.67 -21.43
N PRO A 115 -1.49 -31.46 -22.51
CA PRO A 115 -0.30 -31.35 -23.36
C PRO A 115 -0.52 -30.77 -24.76
N ALA A 116 -1.77 -30.58 -25.24
CA ALA A 116 -2.06 -30.39 -26.68
C ALA A 116 -1.92 -28.96 -27.22
N LYS A 117 -1.82 -27.93 -26.40
CA LYS A 117 -1.79 -26.50 -26.87
C LYS A 117 -0.46 -25.76 -26.64
N LEU A 118 0.50 -26.39 -25.97
CA LEU A 118 1.80 -25.78 -25.66
C LEU A 118 2.93 -26.29 -26.55
N GLU A 119 2.62 -27.15 -27.53
CA GLU A 119 3.57 -27.57 -28.59
C GLU A 119 3.81 -26.37 -29.50
N GLY A 120 5.01 -25.78 -29.39
CA GLY A 120 5.48 -24.70 -30.27
C GLY A 120 5.78 -23.35 -29.57
N ARG A 121 5.53 -23.19 -28.27
CA ARG A 121 6.00 -22.02 -27.50
C ARG A 121 7.02 -22.45 -26.45
N ASP A 122 8.09 -21.66 -26.36
CA ASP A 122 9.11 -21.88 -25.34
C ASP A 122 8.49 -21.73 -23.95
N ARG A 123 8.47 -22.84 -23.19
CA ARG A 123 7.87 -22.87 -21.85
C ARG A 123 8.55 -21.90 -20.88
N GLY A 124 9.85 -21.64 -21.10
CA GLY A 124 10.62 -20.68 -20.33
C GLY A 124 10.14 -19.25 -20.52
N ASP A 125 9.85 -18.87 -21.76
CA ASP A 125 9.38 -17.52 -22.13
C ASP A 125 7.98 -17.23 -21.54
N LEU A 126 7.07 -18.20 -21.57
CA LEU A 126 5.76 -18.09 -20.94
C LEU A 126 5.83 -17.93 -19.42
N ILE A 127 6.71 -18.67 -18.75
CA ILE A 127 6.87 -18.60 -17.31
C ILE A 127 7.49 -17.25 -16.92
N SER A 128 8.49 -16.77 -17.64
CA SER A 128 9.13 -15.48 -17.38
C SER A 128 8.17 -14.30 -17.56
N LEU A 129 7.36 -14.30 -18.62
CA LEU A 129 6.35 -13.30 -18.89
C LEU A 129 5.29 -13.25 -17.77
N ILE A 130 4.76 -14.40 -17.37
CA ILE A 130 3.77 -14.52 -16.30
C ILE A 130 4.37 -14.03 -14.97
N THR A 131 5.63 -14.35 -14.68
CA THR A 131 6.28 -13.92 -13.44
C THR A 131 6.45 -12.40 -13.41
N ALA A 132 6.91 -11.79 -14.51
CA ALA A 132 7.05 -10.34 -14.62
C ALA A 132 5.72 -9.59 -14.46
N ASP A 133 4.64 -10.08 -15.08
CA ASP A 133 3.30 -9.49 -14.95
C ASP A 133 2.76 -9.59 -13.52
N ILE A 134 3.05 -10.69 -12.83
CA ILE A 134 2.65 -10.91 -11.44
C ILE A 134 3.42 -9.95 -10.49
N GLU A 135 4.73 -9.77 -10.71
CA GLU A 135 5.56 -8.81 -9.95
C GLU A 135 5.10 -7.36 -10.18
N ALA A 136 4.74 -7.00 -11.42
CA ALA A 136 4.18 -5.68 -11.71
C ALA A 136 2.87 -5.42 -10.96
N LEU A 137 2.00 -6.42 -10.83
CA LEU A 137 0.77 -6.34 -10.03
C LEU A 137 1.05 -6.20 -8.53
N GLU A 138 2.07 -6.89 -8.00
CA GLU A 138 2.51 -6.75 -6.60
C GLU A 138 2.90 -5.30 -6.29
N VAL A 139 3.79 -4.73 -7.11
CA VAL A 139 4.24 -3.34 -6.96
C VAL A 139 3.07 -2.37 -7.03
N PHE A 140 2.14 -2.57 -7.98
CA PHE A 140 0.95 -1.74 -8.10
C PHE A 140 0.08 -1.76 -6.84
N TYR A 141 -0.23 -2.95 -6.31
CA TYR A 141 -1.09 -3.07 -5.12
C TYR A 141 -0.40 -2.56 -3.85
N ALA A 142 0.88 -2.88 -3.64
CA ALA A 142 1.62 -2.49 -2.43
C ALA A 142 1.93 -0.98 -2.39
N HIS A 143 2.24 -0.38 -3.54
CA HIS A 143 2.80 0.98 -3.60
C HIS A 143 1.86 2.03 -4.21
N THR A 144 0.69 1.64 -4.75
CA THR A 144 -0.23 2.60 -5.38
C THR A 144 -1.55 2.72 -4.63
N ILE A 145 -2.23 1.61 -4.35
CA ILE A 145 -3.61 1.68 -3.85
C ILE A 145 -3.66 2.26 -2.43
N SER A 146 -2.88 1.72 -1.49
CA SER A 146 -2.91 2.17 -0.10
C SER A 146 -2.43 3.62 0.06
N PRO A 147 -1.28 4.05 -0.49
CA PRO A 147 -0.83 5.44 -0.41
C PRO A 147 -1.79 6.44 -1.06
N VAL A 148 -2.40 6.10 -2.20
CA VAL A 148 -3.39 6.97 -2.86
C VAL A 148 -4.64 7.13 -1.99
N CYS A 149 -5.18 6.05 -1.43
CA CYS A 149 -6.32 6.13 -0.52
C CYS A 149 -6.01 6.97 0.72
N ILE A 150 -4.84 6.80 1.32
CA ILE A 150 -4.39 7.59 2.48
C ILE A 150 -4.27 9.07 2.09
N ALA A 151 -3.65 9.39 0.96
CA ALA A 151 -3.48 10.76 0.49
C ALA A 151 -4.83 11.45 0.24
N VAL A 152 -5.79 10.75 -0.40
CA VAL A 152 -7.13 11.28 -0.66
C VAL A 152 -7.89 11.52 0.64
N LEU A 153 -7.87 10.56 1.57
CA LEU A 153 -8.54 10.71 2.87
C LEU A 153 -7.93 11.85 3.70
N TRP A 154 -6.60 12.00 3.65
CA TRP A 154 -5.90 13.08 4.33
C TRP A 154 -6.19 14.45 3.73
N ALA A 155 -6.32 14.54 2.40
CA ALA A 155 -6.63 15.79 1.72
C ALA A 155 -8.11 16.22 1.85
N ALA A 156 -9.00 15.27 2.16
CA ALA A 156 -10.44 15.52 2.30
C ALA A 156 -10.88 15.87 3.74
N GLY A 157 -10.01 15.70 4.76
CA GLY A 157 -10.29 15.96 6.18
C GLY A 157 -9.50 17.09 6.76
#